data_f9fb993d548e69455d4b51e84a2fd885
#
_entry.id   f9fb993d548e69455d4b51e84a2fd885
#
_cell.length_a   1.000
_cell.length_b   1.000
_cell.length_c   1.000
_cell.angle_alpha   90.00
_cell.angle_beta   90.00
_cell.angle_gamma   90.00
#
_symmetry.space_group_name_H-M   'P 1'
#
loop_
_entity.id
_entity.type
_entity.pdbx_description
1 polymer ?
#
loop_
_entity_poly.entity_id
_entity_poly.type
_entity_poly.pdbx_seq_one_letter_code
_entity_poly.pdbx_strand_id
1 'polypeptide(L)'
;MKQFALIGAAGYIAPRHIKAIAETGNNLMVAYDKFDSVGRLDSSFPDCSFFTEHEQFDRFCSKQMRSDNPLSWMSICTPNYTHDAFIRYGLRLGCDVICEKPLVLNPDNIDNLVELEQETGHMAYTILQLRLHDRIAALKKKIEEGPQDKIYDVDLTYITSRGKWYYSSWKGDIHKAGGIATNIGVHFYDMLQWVFG
;
A
#
# COMPACT_ATOMS: atom_id res chain seq x y z
N MET A 1 4.81 1.48 -21.00
CA MET A 1 4.24 2.40 -19.99
C MET A 1 3.01 1.72 -19.40
N LYS A 2 2.96 1.56 -18.08
CA LYS A 2 1.82 0.93 -17.39
C LYS A 2 0.81 1.99 -16.98
N GLN A 3 -0.48 1.60 -16.93
CA GLN A 3 -1.57 2.48 -16.53
C GLN A 3 -1.97 2.20 -15.09
N PHE A 4 -1.97 3.25 -14.26
CA PHE A 4 -2.28 3.16 -12.84
C PHE A 4 -3.63 3.79 -12.52
N ALA A 5 -4.33 3.18 -11.56
CA ALA A 5 -5.39 3.79 -10.78
C ALA A 5 -4.88 4.04 -9.36
N LEU A 6 -5.34 5.11 -8.70
CA LEU A 6 -4.97 5.46 -7.33
C LEU A 6 -6.23 5.69 -6.48
N ILE A 7 -6.32 4.97 -5.36
CA ILE A 7 -7.39 5.15 -4.37
C ILE A 7 -6.79 5.77 -3.09
N GLY A 8 -7.41 6.84 -2.59
CA GLY A 8 -6.93 7.61 -1.45
C GLY A 8 -5.98 8.75 -1.85
N ALA A 9 -6.27 9.40 -2.98
CA ALA A 9 -5.41 10.40 -3.62
C ALA A 9 -5.16 11.67 -2.77
N ALA A 10 -6.08 12.05 -1.89
CA ALA A 10 -5.94 13.17 -0.95
C ALA A 10 -5.21 12.77 0.35
N GLY A 11 -4.86 11.49 0.51
CA GLY A 11 -4.19 10.97 1.70
C GLY A 11 -2.75 11.46 1.84
N TYR A 12 -2.25 11.48 3.09
CA TYR A 12 -0.87 11.92 3.43
C TYR A 12 0.21 11.17 2.63
N ILE A 13 0.01 9.88 2.35
CA ILE A 13 1.01 9.04 1.69
C ILE A 13 0.92 9.07 0.16
N ALA A 14 -0.25 9.39 -0.38
CA ALA A 14 -0.51 9.41 -1.83
C ALA A 14 0.53 10.19 -2.65
N PRO A 15 1.05 11.34 -2.20
CA PRO A 15 2.10 12.07 -2.92
C PRO A 15 3.36 11.25 -3.22
N ARG A 16 3.69 10.27 -2.38
CA ARG A 16 4.84 9.38 -2.61
C ARG A 16 4.56 8.38 -3.73
N HIS A 17 3.33 7.85 -3.79
CA HIS A 17 2.90 6.95 -4.86
C HIS A 17 2.80 7.71 -6.19
N ILE A 18 2.20 8.91 -6.20
CA ILE A 18 2.13 9.79 -7.38
C ILE A 18 3.54 10.04 -7.94
N LYS A 19 4.48 10.42 -7.06
CA LYS A 19 5.88 10.64 -7.42
C LYS A 19 6.53 9.37 -7.99
N ALA A 20 6.35 8.23 -7.34
CA ALA A 20 6.92 6.96 -7.78
C ALA A 20 6.38 6.52 -9.16
N ILE A 21 5.08 6.68 -9.41
CA ILE A 21 4.47 6.39 -10.71
C ILE A 21 5.11 7.26 -11.79
N ALA A 22 5.27 8.57 -11.54
CA ALA A 22 5.90 9.49 -12.48
C ALA A 22 7.39 9.16 -12.72
N GLU A 23 8.18 8.96 -11.66
CA GLU A 23 9.62 8.68 -11.77
C GLU A 23 9.94 7.34 -12.43
N THR A 24 9.02 6.38 -12.38
CA THR A 24 9.15 5.10 -13.09
C THR A 24 8.64 5.15 -14.54
N GLY A 25 8.28 6.33 -15.05
CA GLY A 25 7.83 6.52 -16.44
C GLY A 25 6.47 5.90 -16.72
N ASN A 26 5.63 5.74 -15.71
CA ASN A 26 4.27 5.21 -15.83
C ASN A 26 3.24 6.33 -15.81
N ASN A 27 1.99 6.00 -16.15
CA ASN A 27 0.90 6.96 -16.21
C ASN A 27 -0.13 6.70 -15.10
N LEU A 28 -0.55 7.76 -14.41
CA LEU A 28 -1.70 7.74 -13.52
C LEU A 28 -2.93 8.19 -14.29
N MET A 29 -3.75 7.24 -14.69
CA MET A 29 -4.91 7.49 -15.55
C MET A 29 -6.13 7.97 -14.78
N VAL A 30 -6.33 7.44 -13.55
CA VAL A 30 -7.50 7.77 -12.75
C VAL A 30 -7.17 7.74 -11.26
N ALA A 31 -7.79 8.63 -10.51
CA ALA A 31 -7.67 8.69 -9.06
C ALA A 31 -9.03 8.89 -8.39
N TYR A 32 -9.14 8.39 -7.17
CA TYR A 32 -10.31 8.50 -6.32
C TYR A 32 -9.95 8.91 -4.90
N ASP A 33 -10.67 9.87 -4.36
CA ASP A 33 -10.76 10.15 -2.93
C ASP A 33 -12.11 10.84 -2.64
N LYS A 34 -12.66 10.61 -1.46
CA LYS A 34 -13.87 11.33 -1.02
C LYS A 34 -13.64 12.82 -0.76
N PHE A 35 -12.40 13.26 -0.68
CA PHE A 35 -11.99 14.66 -0.56
C PHE A 35 -11.32 15.13 -1.85
N ASP A 36 -11.55 16.37 -2.21
CA ASP A 36 -11.08 17.01 -3.45
C ASP A 36 -9.73 17.73 -3.30
N SER A 37 -9.03 17.57 -2.19
CA SER A 37 -7.73 18.21 -1.93
C SER A 37 -6.59 17.50 -2.66
N VAL A 38 -6.62 17.49 -4.00
CA VAL A 38 -5.75 16.69 -4.86
C VAL A 38 -4.88 17.52 -5.83
N GLY A 39 -4.61 18.79 -5.53
CA GLY A 39 -3.85 19.69 -6.42
C GLY A 39 -2.47 19.17 -6.89
N ARG A 40 -1.94 18.13 -6.27
CA ARG A 40 -0.72 17.45 -6.76
C ARG A 40 -0.95 16.61 -8.00
N LEU A 41 -2.17 16.19 -8.28
CA LEU A 41 -2.51 15.49 -9.52
C LEU A 41 -2.33 16.43 -10.70
N ASP A 42 -2.81 17.67 -10.59
CA ASP A 42 -2.75 18.67 -11.66
C ASP A 42 -1.31 18.97 -12.11
N SER A 43 -0.37 18.93 -11.15
CA SER A 43 1.04 19.20 -11.46
C SER A 43 1.82 18.00 -11.99
N SER A 44 1.42 16.77 -11.62
CA SER A 44 2.15 15.55 -11.98
C SER A 44 1.49 14.76 -13.10
N PHE A 45 0.17 14.76 -13.14
CA PHE A 45 -0.66 14.04 -14.10
C PHE A 45 -1.90 14.87 -14.48
N PRO A 46 -1.73 15.95 -15.26
CA PRO A 46 -2.83 16.88 -15.60
C PRO A 46 -4.00 16.22 -16.34
N ASP A 47 -3.74 15.11 -17.03
CA ASP A 47 -4.75 14.34 -17.76
C ASP A 47 -5.41 13.24 -16.90
N CYS A 48 -5.06 13.14 -15.62
CA CYS A 48 -5.63 12.16 -14.72
C CYS A 48 -7.11 12.47 -14.42
N SER A 49 -8.00 11.53 -14.70
CA SER A 49 -9.41 11.65 -14.29
C SER A 49 -9.53 11.50 -12.79
N PHE A 50 -10.20 12.45 -12.12
CA PHE A 50 -10.41 12.41 -10.67
C PHE A 50 -11.89 12.33 -10.31
N PHE A 51 -12.23 11.49 -9.34
CA PHE A 51 -13.59 11.28 -8.85
C PHE A 51 -13.65 11.36 -7.32
N THR A 52 -14.72 11.95 -6.81
CA THR A 52 -15.03 11.97 -5.37
C THR A 52 -16.06 10.91 -4.97
N GLU A 53 -16.65 10.25 -5.94
CA GLU A 53 -17.63 9.18 -5.75
C GLU A 53 -17.08 7.86 -6.28
N HIS A 54 -17.12 6.82 -5.45
CA HIS A 54 -16.58 5.51 -5.80
C HIS A 54 -17.31 4.89 -7.00
N GLU A 55 -18.60 5.08 -7.12
CA GLU A 55 -19.41 4.55 -8.22
C GLU A 55 -18.96 5.13 -9.58
N GLN A 56 -18.66 6.43 -9.65
CA GLN A 56 -18.15 7.05 -10.88
C GLN A 56 -16.73 6.55 -11.21
N PHE A 57 -15.89 6.42 -10.20
CA PHE A 57 -14.55 5.85 -10.34
C PHE A 57 -14.62 4.40 -10.85
N ASP A 58 -15.45 3.55 -10.26
CA ASP A 58 -15.64 2.16 -10.68
C ASP A 58 -16.12 2.05 -12.12
N ARG A 59 -17.10 2.85 -12.50
CA ARG A 59 -17.63 2.91 -13.88
C ARG A 59 -16.55 3.30 -14.88
N PHE A 60 -15.70 4.29 -14.52
CA PHE A 60 -14.57 4.70 -15.34
C PHE A 60 -13.55 3.55 -15.48
N CYS A 61 -13.15 2.94 -14.37
CA CYS A 61 -12.20 1.81 -14.36
C CYS A 61 -12.73 0.65 -15.20
N SER A 62 -13.99 0.26 -15.01
CA SER A 62 -14.64 -0.81 -15.76
C SER A 62 -14.72 -0.54 -17.26
N LYS A 63 -14.91 0.73 -17.66
CA LYS A 63 -14.84 1.14 -19.07
C LYS A 63 -13.40 1.04 -19.59
N GLN A 64 -12.44 1.49 -18.80
CA GLN A 64 -11.03 1.52 -19.18
C GLN A 64 -10.46 0.10 -19.37
N MET A 65 -10.87 -0.87 -18.56
CA MET A 65 -10.47 -2.27 -18.73
C MET A 65 -10.89 -2.91 -20.07
N ARG A 66 -11.88 -2.32 -20.74
CA ARG A 66 -12.36 -2.77 -22.08
C ARG A 66 -11.76 -1.96 -23.22
N SER A 67 -10.84 -1.05 -22.94
CA SER A 67 -10.16 -0.23 -23.96
C SER A 67 -8.86 -0.90 -24.45
N ASP A 68 -8.26 -0.31 -25.49
CA ASP A 68 -6.95 -0.75 -26.00
C ASP A 68 -5.79 -0.45 -25.05
N ASN A 69 -6.02 0.34 -23.99
CA ASN A 69 -5.03 0.70 -23.00
C ASN A 69 -5.56 0.46 -21.56
N PRO A 70 -5.76 -0.79 -21.14
CA PRO A 70 -6.36 -1.11 -19.86
C PRO A 70 -5.48 -0.70 -18.68
N LEU A 71 -6.09 -0.54 -17.51
CA LEU A 71 -5.38 -0.39 -16.26
C LEU A 71 -4.56 -1.67 -16.01
N SER A 72 -3.36 -1.48 -15.46
CA SER A 72 -2.45 -2.58 -15.12
C SER A 72 -2.25 -2.69 -13.61
N TRP A 73 -2.32 -1.53 -12.92
CA TRP A 73 -2.01 -1.41 -11.51
C TRP A 73 -3.02 -0.56 -10.77
N MET A 74 -3.32 -0.96 -9.55
CA MET A 74 -4.10 -0.16 -8.61
C MET A 74 -3.29 0.12 -7.35
N SER A 75 -3.08 1.41 -7.05
CA SER A 75 -2.36 1.86 -5.85
C SER A 75 -3.36 2.26 -4.77
N ILE A 76 -3.20 1.74 -3.54
CA ILE A 76 -4.12 1.95 -2.43
C ILE A 76 -3.42 2.70 -1.30
N CYS A 77 -3.88 3.93 -1.04
CA CYS A 77 -3.36 4.88 -0.04
C CYS A 77 -4.41 5.28 0.99
N THR A 78 -5.42 4.48 1.18
CA THR A 78 -6.56 4.73 2.05
C THR A 78 -6.27 4.41 3.53
N PRO A 79 -7.19 4.68 4.47
CA PRO A 79 -7.08 4.18 5.84
C PRO A 79 -7.07 2.64 5.93
N ASN A 80 -6.32 2.09 6.89
CA ASN A 80 -6.03 0.66 7.01
C ASN A 80 -7.27 -0.25 6.95
N TYR A 81 -8.39 0.15 7.57
CA TYR A 81 -9.61 -0.66 7.61
C TYR A 81 -10.30 -0.85 6.24
N THR A 82 -9.89 -0.12 5.23
CA THR A 82 -10.45 -0.21 3.89
C THR A 82 -9.56 -1.00 2.91
N HIS A 83 -8.35 -1.35 3.33
CA HIS A 83 -7.37 -1.98 2.45
C HIS A 83 -7.89 -3.29 1.85
N ASP A 84 -8.41 -4.21 2.67
CA ASP A 84 -8.93 -5.50 2.20
C ASP A 84 -9.97 -5.33 1.09
N ALA A 85 -10.94 -4.43 1.28
CA ALA A 85 -12.00 -4.19 0.29
C ALA A 85 -11.44 -3.66 -1.04
N PHE A 86 -10.50 -2.72 -1.00
CA PHE A 86 -9.93 -2.15 -2.21
C PHE A 86 -8.90 -3.08 -2.88
N ILE A 87 -8.20 -3.93 -2.13
CA ILE A 87 -7.35 -4.97 -2.71
C ILE A 87 -8.21 -5.95 -3.52
N ARG A 88 -9.29 -6.47 -2.92
CA ARG A 88 -10.23 -7.36 -3.62
C ARG A 88 -10.84 -6.69 -4.86
N TYR A 89 -11.16 -5.42 -4.75
CA TYR A 89 -11.67 -4.65 -5.89
C TYR A 89 -10.64 -4.61 -7.02
N GLY A 90 -9.39 -4.25 -6.73
CA GLY A 90 -8.32 -4.16 -7.73
C GLY A 90 -8.04 -5.50 -8.42
N LEU A 91 -7.90 -6.58 -7.63
CA LEU A 91 -7.66 -7.94 -8.16
C LEU A 91 -8.81 -8.40 -9.07
N ARG A 92 -10.07 -8.22 -8.63
CA ARG A 92 -11.25 -8.59 -9.44
C ARG A 92 -11.42 -7.72 -10.68
N LEU A 93 -10.94 -6.49 -10.65
CA LEU A 93 -10.94 -5.62 -11.82
C LEU A 93 -9.92 -6.09 -12.88
N GLY A 94 -8.94 -6.92 -12.49
CA GLY A 94 -7.86 -7.39 -13.37
C GLY A 94 -6.60 -6.53 -13.29
N CYS A 95 -6.31 -5.95 -12.13
CA CYS A 95 -5.12 -5.17 -11.85
C CYS A 95 -4.26 -5.85 -10.79
N ASP A 96 -2.94 -5.76 -10.93
CA ASP A 96 -2.05 -5.92 -9.80
C ASP A 96 -2.22 -4.76 -8.81
N VAL A 97 -2.06 -5.02 -7.53
CA VAL A 97 -2.34 -4.06 -6.48
C VAL A 97 -1.08 -3.71 -5.70
N ILE A 98 -0.84 -2.42 -5.47
CA ILE A 98 0.14 -1.93 -4.51
C ILE A 98 -0.61 -1.28 -3.36
N CYS A 99 -0.55 -1.87 -2.18
CA CYS A 99 -1.25 -1.38 -1.00
C CYS A 99 -0.29 -0.87 0.08
N GLU A 100 -0.65 0.24 0.71
CA GLU A 100 0.03 0.69 1.92
C GLU A 100 -0.13 -0.34 3.04
N LYS A 101 0.80 -0.29 3.95
CA LYS A 101 0.80 -1.17 5.13
C LYS A 101 -0.21 -0.69 6.21
N PRO A 102 -0.74 -1.57 7.05
CA PRO A 102 -0.69 -3.04 6.94
C PRO A 102 -1.53 -3.53 5.76
N LEU A 103 -1.22 -4.69 5.21
CA LEU A 103 -1.97 -5.25 4.09
C LEU A 103 -3.45 -5.40 4.45
N VAL A 104 -3.72 -6.01 5.61
CA VAL A 104 -5.05 -6.19 6.20
C VAL A 104 -5.01 -5.93 7.70
N LEU A 105 -6.16 -5.73 8.34
CA LEU A 105 -6.29 -5.66 9.80
C LEU A 105 -6.63 -7.01 10.43
N ASN A 106 -7.40 -7.84 9.74
CA ASN A 106 -7.72 -9.19 10.18
C ASN A 106 -6.84 -10.20 9.42
N PRO A 107 -5.99 -10.98 10.11
CA PRO A 107 -5.14 -11.98 9.46
C PRO A 107 -5.92 -13.05 8.69
N ASP A 108 -7.14 -13.40 9.10
CA ASP A 108 -7.99 -14.37 8.41
C ASP A 108 -8.32 -13.96 6.96
N ASN A 109 -8.21 -12.67 6.64
CA ASN A 109 -8.40 -12.17 5.29
C ASN A 109 -7.24 -12.51 4.34
N ILE A 110 -6.07 -12.90 4.87
CA ILE A 110 -4.89 -13.21 4.05
C ILE A 110 -5.17 -14.44 3.18
N ASP A 111 -5.73 -15.50 3.76
CA ASP A 111 -6.05 -16.73 3.01
C ASP A 111 -7.02 -16.45 1.87
N ASN A 112 -8.06 -15.65 2.15
CA ASN A 112 -9.01 -15.22 1.12
C ASN A 112 -8.37 -14.36 0.02
N LEU A 113 -7.34 -13.55 0.34
CA LEU A 113 -6.61 -12.77 -0.67
C LEU A 113 -5.73 -13.68 -1.51
N VAL A 114 -5.07 -14.67 -0.92
CA VAL A 114 -4.27 -15.68 -1.63
C VAL A 114 -5.15 -16.48 -2.61
N GLU A 115 -6.34 -16.90 -2.18
CA GLU A 115 -7.30 -17.56 -3.07
C GLU A 115 -7.68 -16.64 -4.24
N LEU A 116 -7.96 -15.38 -3.96
CA LEU A 116 -8.35 -14.41 -5.00
C LEU A 116 -7.20 -14.10 -5.97
N GLU A 117 -5.95 -14.06 -5.50
CA GLU A 117 -4.77 -13.94 -6.38
C GLU A 117 -4.67 -15.14 -7.35
N GLN A 118 -4.93 -16.36 -6.85
CA GLN A 118 -4.94 -17.56 -7.66
C GLN A 118 -6.09 -17.56 -8.69
N GLU A 119 -7.28 -17.10 -8.29
CA GLU A 119 -8.46 -17.01 -9.16
C GLU A 119 -8.26 -15.97 -10.28
N THR A 120 -7.68 -14.83 -9.96
CA THR A 120 -7.57 -13.70 -10.90
C THR A 120 -6.27 -13.70 -11.70
N GLY A 121 -5.23 -14.37 -11.21
CA GLY A 121 -3.87 -14.30 -11.77
C GLY A 121 -3.16 -12.99 -11.53
N HIS A 122 -3.69 -12.12 -10.66
CA HIS A 122 -3.11 -10.85 -10.26
C HIS A 122 -2.62 -10.90 -8.81
N MET A 123 -1.67 -10.03 -8.46
CA MET A 123 -0.99 -10.06 -7.17
C MET A 123 -1.21 -8.78 -6.36
N ALA A 124 -1.25 -8.90 -5.04
CA ALA A 124 -1.27 -7.79 -4.10
C ALA A 124 0.09 -7.63 -3.40
N TYR A 125 0.69 -6.47 -3.54
CA TYR A 125 1.97 -6.10 -2.94
C TYR A 125 1.75 -5.08 -1.83
N THR A 126 2.42 -5.25 -0.69
CA THR A 126 2.40 -4.27 0.39
C THR A 126 3.74 -3.53 0.53
N ILE A 127 3.66 -2.27 0.95
CA ILE A 127 4.84 -1.40 1.12
C ILE A 127 5.52 -1.68 2.47
N LEU A 128 6.65 -2.37 2.44
CA LEU A 128 7.49 -2.69 3.61
C LEU A 128 8.91 -2.13 3.41
N GLN A 129 9.02 -0.82 3.43
CA GLN A 129 10.19 -0.06 3.00
C GLN A 129 11.47 -0.31 3.82
N LEU A 130 11.40 -0.88 5.04
CA LEU A 130 12.60 -1.16 5.82
C LEU A 130 13.51 -2.17 5.15
N ARG A 131 12.98 -3.08 4.33
CA ARG A 131 13.78 -4.02 3.53
C ARG A 131 14.71 -3.32 2.53
N LEU A 132 14.36 -2.10 2.11
CA LEU A 132 15.13 -1.30 1.16
C LEU A 132 16.09 -0.31 1.84
N HIS A 133 16.13 -0.29 3.18
CA HIS A 133 17.04 0.59 3.92
C HIS A 133 18.46 0.02 3.91
N ASP A 134 19.42 0.78 3.40
CA ASP A 134 20.81 0.32 3.18
C ASP A 134 21.42 -0.41 4.38
N ARG A 135 21.25 0.12 5.60
CA ARG A 135 21.78 -0.49 6.82
C ARG A 135 21.10 -1.81 7.14
N ILE A 136 19.81 -1.95 6.86
CA ILE A 136 19.04 -3.18 7.10
C ILE A 136 19.43 -4.23 6.06
N ALA A 137 19.55 -3.84 4.80
CA ALA A 137 20.03 -4.71 3.74
C ALA A 137 21.48 -5.20 4.03
N ALA A 138 22.35 -4.31 4.49
CA ALA A 138 23.73 -4.69 4.89
C ALA A 138 23.74 -5.63 6.11
N LEU A 139 22.85 -5.41 7.09
CA LEU A 139 22.69 -6.30 8.24
C LEU A 139 22.24 -7.70 7.79
N LYS A 140 21.22 -7.79 6.94
CA LYS A 140 20.75 -9.06 6.39
C LYS A 140 21.91 -9.81 5.70
N LYS A 141 22.62 -9.15 4.80
CA LYS A 141 23.77 -9.75 4.11
C LYS A 141 24.81 -10.29 5.10
N LYS A 142 25.13 -9.51 6.15
CA LYS A 142 26.08 -9.94 7.19
C LYS A 142 25.61 -11.18 7.95
N ILE A 143 24.29 -11.32 8.18
CA ILE A 143 23.70 -12.50 8.84
C ILE A 143 23.78 -13.71 7.90
N GLU A 144 23.41 -13.54 6.62
CA GLU A 144 23.44 -14.60 5.60
C GLU A 144 24.85 -15.13 5.33
N GLU A 145 25.87 -14.26 5.39
CA GLU A 145 27.28 -14.62 5.21
C GLU A 145 27.93 -15.15 6.51
N GLY A 146 27.25 -15.07 7.66
CA GLY A 146 27.74 -15.50 8.97
C GLY A 146 27.46 -16.99 9.26
N PRO A 147 27.88 -17.46 10.45
CA PRO A 147 27.59 -18.82 10.91
C PRO A 147 26.07 -19.04 10.99
N GLN A 148 25.58 -20.10 10.34
CA GLN A 148 24.14 -20.41 10.25
C GLN A 148 23.56 -21.02 11.54
N ASP A 149 24.42 -21.50 12.44
CA ASP A 149 24.04 -22.05 13.75
C ASP A 149 24.05 -21.00 14.87
N LYS A 150 24.31 -19.75 14.53
CA LYS A 150 24.37 -18.66 15.50
C LYS A 150 22.99 -18.21 15.93
N ILE A 151 22.76 -18.17 17.24
CA ILE A 151 21.55 -17.61 17.84
C ILE A 151 21.78 -16.13 18.16
N TYR A 152 20.79 -15.31 17.88
CA TYR A 152 20.81 -13.86 18.10
C TYR A 152 19.74 -13.48 19.12
N ASP A 153 20.13 -12.75 20.16
CA ASP A 153 19.22 -12.02 21.01
C ASP A 153 18.98 -10.63 20.42
N VAL A 154 17.73 -10.27 20.18
CA VAL A 154 17.37 -9.00 19.57
C VAL A 154 16.50 -8.18 20.51
N ASP A 155 16.98 -7.01 20.90
CA ASP A 155 16.20 -5.98 21.58
C ASP A 155 15.95 -4.81 20.62
N LEU A 156 14.69 -4.59 20.25
CA LEU A 156 14.28 -3.52 19.38
C LEU A 156 13.37 -2.56 20.12
N THR A 157 13.84 -1.34 20.32
CA THR A 157 13.06 -0.27 20.95
C THR A 157 12.76 0.83 19.93
N TYR A 158 11.47 1.12 19.75
CA TYR A 158 11.00 2.24 18.93
C TYR A 158 10.11 3.18 19.74
N ILE A 159 10.58 4.41 19.95
CA ILE A 159 9.87 5.44 20.70
C ILE A 159 9.53 6.59 19.76
N THR A 160 8.24 6.94 19.69
CA THR A 160 7.77 8.09 18.90
C THR A 160 6.63 8.79 19.61
N SER A 161 6.66 10.11 19.57
CA SER A 161 5.57 10.94 20.09
C SER A 161 4.40 11.02 19.10
N ARG A 162 3.21 11.24 19.62
CA ARG A 162 1.99 11.50 18.84
C ARG A 162 1.32 12.77 19.34
N GLY A 163 0.97 13.67 18.44
CA GLY A 163 0.16 14.83 18.77
C GLY A 163 -1.30 14.46 19.09
N LYS A 164 -2.03 15.36 19.74
CA LYS A 164 -3.45 15.14 20.10
C LYS A 164 -4.33 14.79 18.90
N TRP A 165 -4.02 15.31 17.71
CA TRP A 165 -4.70 15.02 16.46
C TRP A 165 -4.71 13.54 16.10
N TYR A 166 -3.72 12.76 16.54
CA TYR A 166 -3.64 11.33 16.29
C TYR A 166 -4.86 10.60 16.85
N TYR A 167 -5.24 10.93 18.07
CA TYR A 167 -6.36 10.29 18.78
C TYR A 167 -7.74 10.75 18.29
N SER A 168 -7.84 11.91 17.64
CA SER A 168 -9.06 12.38 17.00
C SER A 168 -9.22 11.92 15.54
N SER A 169 -8.20 11.28 14.98
CA SER A 169 -8.22 10.71 13.64
C SER A 169 -8.52 9.20 13.66
N TRP A 170 -8.76 8.62 12.49
CA TRP A 170 -8.93 7.18 12.35
C TRP A 170 -7.72 6.37 12.88
N LYS A 171 -6.53 6.99 12.97
CA LYS A 171 -5.29 6.36 13.47
C LYS A 171 -5.34 6.05 14.97
N GLY A 172 -6.13 6.79 15.74
CA GLY A 172 -6.36 6.56 17.17
C GLY A 172 -7.44 5.50 17.45
N ASP A 173 -8.22 5.12 16.46
CA ASP A 173 -9.25 4.11 16.57
C ASP A 173 -8.65 2.72 16.27
N ILE A 174 -8.66 1.83 17.26
CA ILE A 174 -8.06 0.48 17.14
C ILE A 174 -8.73 -0.35 16.05
N HIS A 175 -10.05 -0.20 15.85
CA HIS A 175 -10.79 -0.94 14.83
C HIS A 175 -10.49 -0.46 13.41
N LYS A 176 -10.00 0.79 13.28
CA LYS A 176 -9.64 1.38 11.98
C LYS A 176 -8.17 1.30 11.67
N ALA A 177 -7.32 1.38 12.68
CA ALA A 177 -5.87 1.39 12.52
C ALA A 177 -5.21 0.03 12.82
N GLY A 178 -5.86 -0.84 13.59
CA GLY A 178 -5.30 -2.10 14.07
C GLY A 178 -4.39 -1.94 15.29
N GLY A 179 -4.37 -0.74 15.92
CA GLY A 179 -3.46 -0.42 17.03
C GLY A 179 -2.02 -0.19 16.61
N ILE A 180 -1.15 0.06 17.58
CA ILE A 180 0.27 0.41 17.33
C ILE A 180 1.04 -0.78 16.75
N ALA A 181 0.80 -1.99 17.25
CA ALA A 181 1.48 -3.21 16.79
C ALA A 181 1.24 -3.44 15.29
N THR A 182 0.01 -3.36 14.83
CA THR A 182 -0.35 -3.56 13.43
C THR A 182 0.04 -2.36 12.56
N ASN A 183 -0.24 -1.14 13.02
CA ASN A 183 -0.02 0.05 12.20
C ASN A 183 1.46 0.46 12.06
N ILE A 184 2.27 0.20 13.10
CA ILE A 184 3.70 0.58 13.14
C ILE A 184 4.58 -0.65 13.30
N GLY A 185 4.23 -1.53 14.22
CA GLY A 185 5.00 -2.74 14.53
C GLY A 185 5.20 -3.65 13.32
N VAL A 186 4.25 -3.66 12.37
CA VAL A 186 4.36 -4.44 11.12
C VAL A 186 5.68 -4.23 10.39
N HIS A 187 6.21 -3.01 10.37
CA HIS A 187 7.51 -2.72 9.75
C HIS A 187 8.67 -3.44 10.45
N PHE A 188 8.62 -3.50 11.76
CA PHE A 188 9.68 -4.11 12.57
C PHE A 188 9.57 -5.62 12.60
N TYR A 189 8.36 -6.16 12.72
CA TYR A 189 8.12 -7.60 12.63
C TYR A 189 8.57 -8.15 11.27
N ASP A 190 8.18 -7.48 10.19
CA ASP A 190 8.61 -7.83 8.85
C ASP A 190 10.13 -7.75 8.70
N MET A 191 10.75 -6.67 9.18
CA MET A 191 12.19 -6.47 9.13
C MET A 191 12.93 -7.59 9.88
N LEU A 192 12.50 -7.91 11.10
CA LEU A 192 13.13 -8.95 11.92
C LEU A 192 13.00 -10.32 11.25
N GLN A 193 11.81 -10.67 10.80
CA GLN A 193 11.59 -11.93 10.09
C GLN A 193 12.40 -12.00 8.78
N TRP A 194 12.51 -10.89 8.05
CA TRP A 194 13.29 -10.85 6.81
C TRP A 194 14.79 -10.96 7.04
N VAL A 195 15.30 -10.41 8.14
CA VAL A 195 16.74 -10.41 8.46
C VAL A 195 17.19 -11.72 9.09
N PHE A 196 16.40 -12.30 9.98
CA PHE A 196 16.82 -13.46 10.81
C PHE A 196 16.13 -14.78 10.42
N GLY A 197 15.12 -14.80 9.56
CA GLY A 197 14.41 -15.98 9.07
C GLY A 197 13.05 -16.11 9.71
#